data_e8b9fe149f83985b9afc2dea8e81bff7
#
_entry.id   e8b9fe149f83985b9afc2dea8e81bff7
#
_cell.length_a   1.000
_cell.length_b   1.000
_cell.length_c   1.000
_cell.angle_alpha   90.00
_cell.angle_beta   90.00
_cell.angle_gamma   90.00
#
_symmetry.space_group_name_H-M   'P 1'
#
loop_
_entity.id
_entity.type
_entity.pdbx_description
1 polymer ?
#
loop_
_entity_poly.entity_id
_entity_poly.type
_entity_poly.pdbx_seq_one_letter_code
_entity_poly.pdbx_strand_id
1 'polypeptide(L)'
;MSLSPINPTRRSLLAAVPAGVAFAALSRSADAHPRTSNAKAATTSNVRYRTQKVGDVDVFYRESGPADAPVILLLHGFPTASHMFRDLIPEMSDRFRVIAPDLPGFGLTKVPPRGSFEYSFDNLAEVIAGFVDAIGLTRYALYVFDYGAPTGLRLALRHPERVTAIITQNGNAYLEGLSKEWGPWQTYWREPTAEHREATRASLSDEAIRFQYEHGAPPDLVSPDGHMLDTFYMHRPGAYDIQLDLILSYRTNVALYPEFQAYFRKHRPPTLAVWGKNDPFFIPAGARAYGRDNPDAEIHLIDAGHFALETHHREIAGLMRDFLDRKLPADLKHGNRR
;
A
#
# COMPACT_ATOMS: atom_id res chain seq x y z
N MET A 1 45.80 -13.35 44.84
CA MET A 1 45.43 -14.54 45.60
C MET A 1 44.11 -15.01 45.08
N SER A 2 43.88 -16.15 44.59
CA SER A 2 44.56 -17.40 44.31
C SER A 2 43.77 -18.06 43.15
N LEU A 3 44.48 -18.55 42.20
CA LEU A 3 44.02 -19.38 41.09
C LEU A 3 43.75 -20.81 41.60
N SER A 4 42.84 -21.49 40.88
CA SER A 4 43.10 -22.89 40.45
C SER A 4 41.94 -23.84 40.68
N PRO A 5 41.92 -25.00 40.01
CA PRO A 5 41.91 -25.20 38.57
C PRO A 5 40.88 -26.28 38.09
N ILE A 6 40.87 -26.44 36.79
CA ILE A 6 40.28 -27.48 35.95
C ILE A 6 40.70 -28.91 36.36
N ASN A 7 39.81 -29.89 36.21
CA ASN A 7 40.28 -31.17 35.65
C ASN A 7 39.16 -32.02 34.98
N PRO A 8 39.52 -32.83 33.99
CA PRO A 8 38.64 -33.43 33.01
C PRO A 8 38.53 -34.97 33.12
N THR A 9 37.83 -35.54 32.17
CA THR A 9 37.82 -36.95 31.72
C THR A 9 37.03 -37.99 32.51
N ARG A 10 36.10 -38.63 31.85
CA ARG A 10 36.17 -40.08 31.59
C ARG A 10 35.31 -40.50 30.39
N ARG A 11 36.02 -41.24 29.55
CA ARG A 11 35.59 -42.03 28.41
C ARG A 11 34.95 -43.36 28.86
N SER A 12 34.27 -43.96 27.84
CA SER A 12 34.01 -45.39 27.66
C SER A 12 32.63 -45.83 28.11
N LEU A 13 31.86 -46.68 27.43
CA LEU A 13 32.19 -47.79 26.53
C LEU A 13 30.94 -48.15 25.71
N LEU A 14 31.16 -48.65 24.51
CA LEU A 14 30.27 -49.37 23.62
C LEU A 14 29.72 -50.65 24.25
N ALA A 15 28.44 -50.96 23.98
CA ALA A 15 27.97 -52.36 23.86
C ALA A 15 26.82 -52.42 22.86
N ALA A 16 27.08 -53.08 21.76
CA ALA A 16 26.10 -53.48 20.74
C ALA A 16 25.47 -54.85 21.13
N VAL A 17 24.18 -55.00 20.99
CA VAL A 17 23.50 -56.32 20.90
C VAL A 17 22.47 -56.26 19.81
N PRO A 18 22.47 -57.16 18.82
CA PRO A 18 21.43 -57.24 17.81
C PRO A 18 20.32 -58.20 18.25
N ALA A 19 19.08 -57.81 18.12
CA ALA A 19 17.93 -58.72 18.12
C ALA A 19 17.06 -58.46 16.90
N GLY A 20 17.15 -59.32 15.92
CA GLY A 20 16.24 -59.37 14.80
C GLY A 20 14.85 -59.82 15.20
N VAL A 21 13.87 -59.13 14.74
CA VAL A 21 12.48 -59.61 14.68
C VAL A 21 12.01 -59.38 13.22
N ALA A 22 11.79 -60.53 12.57
CA ALA A 22 11.15 -60.62 11.26
C ALA A 22 9.65 -60.30 11.40
N PHE A 23 9.17 -59.25 10.75
CA PHE A 23 7.75 -59.05 10.52
C PHE A 23 7.42 -59.37 9.08
N ALA A 24 6.53 -60.34 8.93
CA ALA A 24 5.96 -60.76 7.66
C ALA A 24 5.14 -59.62 7.02
N ALA A 25 5.49 -59.30 5.80
CA ALA A 25 4.76 -58.33 5.00
C ALA A 25 3.47 -58.98 4.45
N LEU A 26 2.33 -58.53 4.91
CA LEU A 26 1.05 -58.72 4.24
C LEU A 26 0.85 -57.58 3.24
N SER A 27 1.15 -57.86 1.98
CA SER A 27 0.84 -56.99 0.85
C SER A 27 -0.68 -56.94 0.66
N ARG A 28 -1.30 -55.83 1.04
CA ARG A 28 -2.61 -55.44 0.54
C ARG A 28 -2.37 -54.46 -0.61
N SER A 29 -2.65 -54.91 -1.83
CA SER A 29 -2.79 -54.10 -3.01
C SER A 29 -3.96 -53.12 -2.78
N ALA A 30 -3.66 -51.87 -2.51
CA ALA A 30 -4.63 -50.81 -2.59
C ALA A 30 -4.54 -50.19 -3.99
N ASP A 31 -5.59 -50.39 -4.77
CA ASP A 31 -5.77 -49.67 -6.06
C ASP A 31 -5.67 -48.19 -5.83
N ALA A 32 -4.52 -47.65 -6.17
CA ALA A 32 -4.28 -46.19 -6.21
C ALA A 32 -4.93 -45.63 -7.47
N HIS A 33 -6.13 -45.12 -7.36
CA HIS A 33 -6.68 -44.20 -8.35
C HIS A 33 -5.76 -42.96 -8.40
N PRO A 34 -5.30 -42.54 -9.59
CA PRO A 34 -4.55 -41.30 -9.71
C PRO A 34 -5.49 -40.16 -9.39
N ARG A 35 -5.38 -39.60 -8.20
CA ARG A 35 -5.89 -38.26 -7.95
C ARG A 35 -5.10 -37.29 -8.77
N THR A 36 -5.61 -36.93 -9.95
CA THR A 36 -5.17 -35.76 -10.68
C THR A 36 -5.49 -34.54 -9.81
N SER A 37 -4.60 -34.19 -8.91
CA SER A 37 -4.59 -32.86 -8.31
C SER A 37 -4.19 -31.89 -9.41
N ASN A 38 -5.17 -31.24 -10.04
CA ASN A 38 -4.98 -29.98 -10.74
C ASN A 38 -4.61 -28.89 -9.69
N ALA A 39 -3.49 -29.07 -9.03
CA ALA A 39 -2.82 -27.98 -8.36
C ALA A 39 -2.34 -27.06 -9.47
N LYS A 40 -3.15 -26.04 -9.79
CA LYS A 40 -2.72 -24.90 -10.59
C LYS A 40 -1.38 -24.45 -9.99
N ALA A 41 -0.29 -24.65 -10.74
CA ALA A 41 1.02 -24.25 -10.29
C ALA A 41 0.91 -22.80 -9.79
N ALA A 42 1.20 -22.60 -8.51
CA ALA A 42 1.23 -21.26 -7.95
C ALA A 42 2.29 -20.51 -8.78
N THR A 43 1.83 -19.63 -9.63
CA THR A 43 2.70 -18.71 -10.36
C THR A 43 3.38 -17.88 -9.30
N THR A 44 4.65 -18.14 -9.02
CA THR A 44 5.48 -17.32 -8.17
C THR A 44 5.48 -15.92 -8.78
N SER A 45 4.80 -14.99 -8.13
CA SER A 45 4.77 -13.59 -8.57
C SER A 45 6.18 -13.03 -8.37
N ASN A 46 6.91 -12.85 -9.46
CA ASN A 46 8.23 -12.23 -9.44
C ASN A 46 8.09 -10.72 -9.38
N VAL A 47 8.07 -10.17 -8.18
CA VAL A 47 8.12 -8.71 -7.98
C VAL A 47 9.49 -8.21 -8.44
N ARG A 48 9.48 -7.25 -9.36
CA ARG A 48 10.68 -6.55 -9.84
C ARG A 48 10.76 -5.19 -9.15
N TYR A 49 11.97 -4.82 -8.77
CA TYR A 49 12.32 -3.54 -8.14
C TYR A 49 13.08 -2.72 -9.16
N ARG A 50 12.53 -1.56 -9.52
CA ARG A 50 13.02 -0.75 -10.63
C ARG A 50 13.10 0.71 -10.24
N THR A 51 13.82 1.49 -11.04
CA THR A 51 13.88 2.94 -10.95
C THR A 51 13.61 3.54 -12.32
N GLN A 52 12.76 4.55 -12.38
CA GLN A 52 12.48 5.35 -13.59
C GLN A 52 12.84 6.80 -13.35
N LYS A 53 13.66 7.37 -14.23
CA LYS A 53 14.00 8.78 -14.18
C LYS A 53 12.86 9.62 -14.72
N VAL A 54 12.48 10.67 -13.96
CA VAL A 54 11.47 11.68 -14.31
C VAL A 54 12.03 13.04 -13.96
N GLY A 55 12.47 13.79 -14.98
CA GLY A 55 13.24 15.02 -14.74
C GLY A 55 14.47 14.72 -13.87
N ASP A 56 14.58 15.40 -12.73
CA ASP A 56 15.67 15.20 -11.76
C ASP A 56 15.33 14.21 -10.64
N VAL A 57 14.17 13.53 -10.71
CA VAL A 57 13.72 12.55 -9.74
C VAL A 57 13.95 11.13 -10.27
N ASP A 58 14.54 10.26 -9.45
CA ASP A 58 14.65 8.83 -9.73
C ASP A 58 13.53 8.10 -8.95
N VAL A 59 12.39 7.85 -9.61
CA VAL A 59 11.23 7.20 -9.00
C VAL A 59 11.48 5.71 -8.88
N PHE A 60 11.60 5.22 -7.66
CA PHE A 60 11.62 3.79 -7.37
C PHE A 60 10.20 3.21 -7.48
N TYR A 61 10.07 2.00 -8.00
CA TYR A 61 8.79 1.30 -8.05
C TYR A 61 8.91 -0.21 -8.01
N ARG A 62 7.84 -0.85 -7.56
CA ARG A 62 7.63 -2.29 -7.62
C ARG A 62 6.74 -2.60 -8.80
N GLU A 63 7.07 -3.67 -9.53
CA GLU A 63 6.28 -4.13 -10.69
C GLU A 63 6.15 -5.65 -10.64
N SER A 64 4.93 -6.16 -10.90
CA SER A 64 4.68 -7.59 -11.04
C SER A 64 3.51 -7.83 -11.99
N GLY A 65 3.42 -9.07 -12.51
CA GLY A 65 2.35 -9.51 -13.39
C GLY A 65 2.70 -9.46 -14.89
N PRO A 66 1.81 -9.95 -15.77
CA PRO A 66 2.01 -9.96 -17.21
C PRO A 66 2.06 -8.54 -17.78
N ALA A 67 2.96 -8.30 -18.73
CA ALA A 67 3.19 -6.96 -19.29
C ALA A 67 1.98 -6.42 -20.08
N ASP A 68 1.19 -7.31 -20.66
CA ASP A 68 0.01 -7.03 -21.47
C ASP A 68 -1.31 -7.08 -20.70
N ALA A 69 -1.26 -7.39 -19.40
CA ALA A 69 -2.43 -7.43 -18.53
C ALA A 69 -2.94 -6.01 -18.20
N PRO A 70 -4.24 -5.89 -17.80
CA PRO A 70 -4.77 -4.63 -17.27
C PRO A 70 -3.92 -4.11 -16.13
N VAL A 71 -3.65 -2.80 -16.11
CA VAL A 71 -2.75 -2.18 -15.15
C VAL A 71 -3.50 -1.74 -13.89
N ILE A 72 -2.89 -1.99 -12.73
CA ILE A 72 -3.26 -1.36 -11.46
C ILE A 72 -2.07 -0.51 -10.99
N LEU A 73 -2.30 0.80 -10.87
CA LEU A 73 -1.36 1.75 -10.28
C LEU A 73 -1.69 1.94 -8.80
N LEU A 74 -0.78 1.52 -7.92
CA LEU A 74 -0.94 1.57 -6.46
C LEU A 74 -0.19 2.77 -5.89
N LEU A 75 -0.92 3.74 -5.33
CA LEU A 75 -0.36 4.93 -4.70
C LEU A 75 -0.53 4.86 -3.18
N HIS A 76 0.61 4.79 -2.50
CA HIS A 76 0.69 4.76 -1.04
C HIS A 76 0.52 6.15 -0.42
N GLY A 77 0.54 6.24 0.91
CA GLY A 77 0.46 7.48 1.64
C GLY A 77 1.51 7.62 2.75
N PHE A 78 1.22 8.46 3.73
CA PHE A 78 2.06 8.72 4.89
C PHE A 78 1.81 7.66 5.99
N PRO A 79 2.84 7.22 6.72
CA PRO A 79 4.27 7.52 6.54
C PRO A 79 5.00 6.52 5.64
N THR A 80 4.27 5.65 4.96
CA THR A 80 4.76 4.46 4.29
C THR A 80 5.31 4.69 2.87
N ALA A 81 5.59 3.62 2.15
CA ALA A 81 6.04 3.58 0.77
C ALA A 81 5.43 2.36 0.06
N SER A 82 5.85 2.07 -1.16
CA SER A 82 5.31 0.92 -1.93
C SER A 82 5.44 -0.44 -1.24
N HIS A 83 6.24 -0.56 -0.17
CA HIS A 83 6.34 -1.80 0.60
C HIS A 83 5.04 -2.16 1.33
N MET A 84 4.14 -1.21 1.59
CA MET A 84 2.81 -1.51 2.12
C MET A 84 2.02 -2.48 1.24
N PHE A 85 2.33 -2.51 -0.06
CA PHE A 85 1.67 -3.38 -1.03
C PHE A 85 2.34 -4.75 -1.19
N ARG A 86 3.35 -5.10 -0.35
CA ARG A 86 4.14 -6.33 -0.47
C ARG A 86 3.29 -7.61 -0.50
N ASP A 87 2.21 -7.63 0.30
CA ASP A 87 1.30 -8.76 0.39
C ASP A 87 0.15 -8.69 -0.64
N LEU A 88 -0.25 -7.48 -1.06
CA LEU A 88 -1.30 -7.29 -2.08
C LEU A 88 -0.79 -7.61 -3.50
N ILE A 89 0.44 -7.20 -3.84
CA ILE A 89 1.00 -7.40 -5.18
C ILE A 89 0.95 -8.87 -5.62
N PRO A 90 1.39 -9.86 -4.81
CA PRO A 90 1.30 -11.27 -5.17
C PRO A 90 -0.13 -11.73 -5.42
N GLU A 91 -1.09 -11.25 -4.64
CA GLU A 91 -2.50 -11.61 -4.75
C GLU A 91 -3.16 -11.09 -6.05
N MET A 92 -2.58 -10.07 -6.69
CA MET A 92 -3.17 -9.45 -7.88
C MET A 92 -2.41 -9.79 -9.17
N SER A 93 -1.12 -10.17 -9.08
CA SER A 93 -0.20 -10.19 -10.21
C SER A 93 -0.33 -11.40 -11.15
N ASP A 94 -1.18 -12.38 -10.86
CA ASP A 94 -1.53 -13.46 -11.78
C ASP A 94 -2.42 -12.98 -12.94
N ARG A 95 -3.13 -11.85 -12.77
CA ARG A 95 -4.14 -11.33 -13.70
C ARG A 95 -3.94 -9.88 -14.10
N PHE A 96 -3.20 -9.12 -13.30
CA PHE A 96 -2.99 -7.69 -13.50
C PHE A 96 -1.50 -7.37 -13.54
N ARG A 97 -1.13 -6.37 -14.33
CA ARG A 97 0.17 -5.72 -14.22
C ARG A 97 0.07 -4.70 -13.09
N VAL A 98 0.71 -4.99 -11.98
CA VAL A 98 0.66 -4.18 -10.76
C VAL A 98 1.90 -3.32 -10.68
N ILE A 99 1.72 -2.02 -10.49
CA ILE A 99 2.80 -1.03 -10.44
C ILE A 99 2.60 -0.16 -9.20
N ALA A 100 3.61 -0.09 -8.35
CA ALA A 100 3.59 0.63 -7.10
C ALA A 100 4.84 1.52 -6.97
N PRO A 101 4.78 2.81 -7.37
CA PRO A 101 5.87 3.75 -7.14
C PRO A 101 5.94 4.21 -5.69
N ASP A 102 7.16 4.56 -5.24
CA ASP A 102 7.35 5.36 -4.03
C ASP A 102 7.18 6.84 -4.40
N LEU A 103 6.32 7.55 -3.68
CA LEU A 103 6.10 8.99 -3.87
C LEU A 103 7.38 9.78 -3.54
N PRO A 104 7.62 10.95 -4.16
CA PRO A 104 8.74 11.81 -3.79
C PRO A 104 8.73 12.17 -2.29
N GLY A 105 9.87 11.95 -1.63
CA GLY A 105 10.02 12.12 -0.18
C GLY A 105 9.77 10.86 0.64
N PHE A 106 9.46 9.74 -0.01
CA PHE A 106 9.18 8.46 0.62
C PHE A 106 10.06 7.33 0.08
N GLY A 107 10.18 6.27 0.86
CA GLY A 107 10.78 5.02 0.46
C GLY A 107 12.17 5.15 -0.18
N LEU A 108 12.32 4.63 -1.38
CA LEU A 108 13.57 4.58 -2.13
C LEU A 108 13.61 5.56 -3.32
N THR A 109 12.57 6.35 -3.54
CA THR A 109 12.58 7.42 -4.55
C THR A 109 13.58 8.49 -4.15
N LYS A 110 14.48 8.83 -5.10
CA LYS A 110 15.50 9.85 -4.90
C LYS A 110 15.06 11.16 -5.54
N VAL A 111 15.12 12.20 -4.78
CA VAL A 111 14.77 13.58 -5.18
C VAL A 111 15.99 14.48 -4.96
N PRO A 112 16.07 15.63 -5.67
CA PRO A 112 17.05 16.65 -5.37
C PRO A 112 16.99 17.11 -3.91
N PRO A 113 18.05 17.73 -3.37
CA PRO A 113 18.05 18.28 -2.01
C PRO A 113 16.84 19.19 -1.75
N ARG A 114 16.31 19.14 -0.51
CA ARG A 114 15.28 20.07 -0.05
C ARG A 114 15.74 21.52 -0.28
N GLY A 115 14.88 22.33 -0.90
CA GLY A 115 15.24 23.69 -1.38
C GLY A 115 15.40 23.76 -2.90
N SER A 116 15.77 22.66 -3.57
CA SER A 116 15.74 22.52 -5.04
C SER A 116 14.53 21.75 -5.53
N PHE A 117 13.80 21.10 -4.63
CA PHE A 117 12.56 20.36 -4.91
C PHE A 117 11.47 20.83 -3.94
N GLU A 118 10.33 21.24 -4.50
CA GLU A 118 9.16 21.63 -3.71
C GLU A 118 8.35 20.41 -3.32
N TYR A 119 8.20 20.17 -2.01
CA TYR A 119 7.35 19.11 -1.48
C TYR A 119 5.91 19.61 -1.32
N SER A 120 5.14 19.54 -2.42
CA SER A 120 3.73 19.85 -2.49
C SER A 120 2.97 18.72 -3.18
N PHE A 121 1.66 18.56 -2.90
CA PHE A 121 0.85 17.53 -3.55
C PHE A 121 0.72 17.75 -5.06
N ASP A 122 0.77 18.99 -5.51
CA ASP A 122 0.78 19.29 -6.93
C ASP A 122 2.05 18.77 -7.59
N ASN A 123 3.21 18.98 -6.97
CA ASN A 123 4.48 18.48 -7.50
C ASN A 123 4.63 16.96 -7.37
N LEU A 124 4.10 16.36 -6.29
CA LEU A 124 4.01 14.89 -6.21
C LEU A 124 3.20 14.32 -7.39
N ALA A 125 2.07 14.93 -7.69
CA ALA A 125 1.22 14.51 -8.81
C ALA A 125 1.91 14.73 -10.17
N GLU A 126 2.68 15.83 -10.36
CA GLU A 126 3.48 16.04 -11.56
C GLU A 126 4.53 14.95 -11.77
N VAL A 127 5.27 14.60 -10.73
CA VAL A 127 6.28 13.55 -10.81
C VAL A 127 5.64 12.20 -11.15
N ILE A 128 4.50 11.88 -10.51
CA ILE A 128 3.81 10.61 -10.80
C ILE A 128 3.16 10.62 -12.20
N ALA A 129 2.67 11.74 -12.69
CA ALA A 129 2.20 11.87 -14.07
C ALA A 129 3.35 11.62 -15.07
N GLY A 130 4.50 12.28 -14.85
CA GLY A 130 5.71 12.05 -15.66
C GLY A 130 6.20 10.60 -15.57
N PHE A 131 6.10 9.95 -14.41
CA PHE A 131 6.42 8.54 -14.23
C PHE A 131 5.49 7.65 -15.07
N VAL A 132 4.18 7.86 -14.99
CA VAL A 132 3.16 7.13 -15.76
C VAL A 132 3.44 7.24 -17.26
N ASP A 133 3.78 8.44 -17.74
CA ASP A 133 4.12 8.67 -19.16
C ASP A 133 5.43 7.98 -19.53
N ALA A 134 6.46 8.09 -18.70
CA ALA A 134 7.80 7.53 -18.97
C ALA A 134 7.79 5.99 -19.06
N ILE A 135 6.90 5.30 -18.32
CA ILE A 135 6.75 3.84 -18.40
C ILE A 135 5.63 3.41 -19.36
N GLY A 136 5.03 4.35 -20.09
CA GLY A 136 4.07 4.09 -21.17
C GLY A 136 2.69 3.63 -20.70
N LEU A 137 2.22 4.05 -19.53
CA LEU A 137 0.87 3.69 -19.06
C LEU A 137 -0.17 4.63 -19.67
N THR A 138 -1.00 4.09 -20.50
CA THR A 138 -2.09 4.86 -21.16
C THR A 138 -3.44 4.71 -20.45
N ARG A 139 -3.69 3.56 -19.81
CA ARG A 139 -4.92 3.26 -19.05
C ARG A 139 -4.59 2.40 -17.84
N TYR A 140 -5.19 2.72 -16.70
CA TYR A 140 -4.95 2.00 -15.45
C TYR A 140 -6.14 2.11 -14.50
N ALA A 141 -6.36 1.08 -13.68
CA ALA A 141 -7.12 1.20 -12.45
C ALA A 141 -6.22 1.87 -11.41
N LEU A 142 -6.77 2.86 -10.72
CA LEU A 142 -6.03 3.65 -9.73
C LEU A 142 -6.40 3.18 -8.33
N TYR A 143 -5.43 2.63 -7.60
CA TYR A 143 -5.56 2.38 -6.17
C TYR A 143 -4.94 3.53 -5.41
N VAL A 144 -5.68 4.09 -4.46
CA VAL A 144 -5.23 5.24 -3.67
C VAL A 144 -5.41 4.98 -2.18
N PHE A 145 -4.37 5.30 -1.42
CA PHE A 145 -4.35 5.25 0.04
C PHE A 145 -3.81 6.56 0.59
N ASP A 146 -4.45 7.14 1.61
CA ASP A 146 -3.98 8.33 2.33
C ASP A 146 -3.47 9.45 1.39
N TYR A 147 -2.18 9.85 1.40
CA TYR A 147 -1.58 10.82 0.46
C TYR A 147 -1.65 10.38 -1.00
N GLY A 148 -1.76 9.10 -1.26
CA GLY A 148 -2.02 8.57 -2.59
C GLY A 148 -3.36 9.03 -3.16
N ALA A 149 -4.37 9.32 -2.30
CA ALA A 149 -5.66 9.80 -2.77
C ALA A 149 -5.58 11.20 -3.42
N PRO A 150 -5.12 12.25 -2.75
CA PRO A 150 -4.99 13.55 -3.39
C PRO A 150 -3.99 13.55 -4.56
N THR A 151 -2.94 12.71 -4.52
CA THR A 151 -2.01 12.55 -5.64
C THR A 151 -2.69 11.91 -6.85
N GLY A 152 -3.35 10.78 -6.66
CA GLY A 152 -4.02 10.04 -7.74
C GLY A 152 -5.25 10.74 -8.28
N LEU A 153 -6.02 11.43 -7.43
CA LEU A 153 -7.18 12.21 -7.89
C LEU A 153 -6.77 13.41 -8.74
N ARG A 154 -5.57 14.01 -8.50
CA ARG A 154 -5.02 15.02 -9.42
C ARG A 154 -4.69 14.43 -10.80
N LEU A 155 -4.18 13.19 -10.87
CA LEU A 155 -4.00 12.50 -12.14
C LEU A 155 -5.35 12.29 -12.84
N ALA A 156 -6.37 11.88 -12.09
CA ALA A 156 -7.72 11.65 -12.60
C ALA A 156 -8.38 12.95 -13.12
N LEU A 157 -8.15 14.09 -12.46
CA LEU A 157 -8.63 15.39 -12.96
C LEU A 157 -7.98 15.79 -14.28
N ARG A 158 -6.68 15.52 -14.45
CA ARG A 158 -5.90 15.89 -15.65
C ARG A 158 -6.21 14.97 -16.84
N HIS A 159 -6.33 13.67 -16.58
CA HIS A 159 -6.46 12.62 -17.57
C HIS A 159 -7.57 11.63 -17.21
N PRO A 160 -8.84 12.09 -17.16
CA PRO A 160 -9.96 11.23 -16.79
C PRO A 160 -10.11 10.00 -17.68
N GLU A 161 -9.71 10.09 -18.96
CA GLU A 161 -9.75 9.02 -19.95
C GLU A 161 -8.79 7.86 -19.66
N ARG A 162 -7.74 8.10 -18.84
CA ARG A 162 -6.76 7.07 -18.46
C ARG A 162 -7.22 6.22 -17.28
N VAL A 163 -8.15 6.72 -16.47
CA VAL A 163 -8.61 6.04 -15.25
C VAL A 163 -9.75 5.10 -15.57
N THR A 164 -9.50 3.80 -15.49
CA THR A 164 -10.47 2.75 -15.81
C THR A 164 -11.33 2.34 -14.63
N ALA A 165 -10.81 2.52 -13.41
CA ALA A 165 -11.51 2.32 -12.15
C ALA A 165 -10.74 3.04 -11.04
N ILE A 166 -11.40 3.30 -9.91
CA ILE A 166 -10.79 3.81 -8.69
C ILE A 166 -11.05 2.83 -7.56
N ILE A 167 -9.98 2.41 -6.88
CA ILE A 167 -10.02 1.70 -5.62
C ILE A 167 -9.47 2.66 -4.56
N THR A 168 -10.28 3.02 -3.58
CA THR A 168 -9.84 3.89 -2.49
C THR A 168 -9.85 3.13 -1.16
N GLN A 169 -8.67 2.97 -0.57
CA GLN A 169 -8.51 2.41 0.76
C GLN A 169 -8.13 3.53 1.70
N ASN A 170 -9.06 3.92 2.58
CA ASN A 170 -8.87 5.04 3.51
C ASN A 170 -8.31 6.32 2.84
N GLY A 171 -8.62 6.51 1.55
CA GLY A 171 -8.23 7.66 0.75
C GLY A 171 -9.39 8.66 0.65
N ASN A 172 -9.26 9.79 1.33
CA ASN A 172 -10.36 10.72 1.54
C ASN A 172 -10.43 11.84 0.47
N ALA A 173 -11.66 12.24 0.11
CA ALA A 173 -11.96 13.36 -0.79
C ALA A 173 -13.14 14.22 -0.28
N TYR A 174 -13.43 14.16 1.02
CA TYR A 174 -14.60 14.77 1.63
C TYR A 174 -14.29 15.36 3.00
N LEU A 175 -14.86 16.54 3.30
CA LEU A 175 -14.67 17.18 4.61
C LEU A 175 -15.18 16.32 5.77
N GLU A 176 -16.32 15.68 5.59
CA GLU A 176 -16.93 14.78 6.56
C GLU A 176 -16.11 13.52 6.86
N GLY A 177 -15.13 13.21 6.03
CA GLY A 177 -14.21 12.11 6.25
C GLY A 177 -13.03 12.47 7.17
N LEU A 178 -12.78 13.75 7.42
CA LEU A 178 -11.74 14.19 8.34
C LEU A 178 -12.22 14.13 9.78
N SER A 179 -11.50 13.40 10.63
CA SER A 179 -11.80 13.33 12.05
C SER A 179 -11.30 14.57 12.83
N LYS A 180 -11.60 14.61 14.13
CA LYS A 180 -11.05 15.62 15.04
C LYS A 180 -9.51 15.56 15.18
N GLU A 181 -8.90 14.44 14.88
CA GLU A 181 -7.42 14.26 14.96
C GLU A 181 -6.66 15.17 13.98
N TRP A 182 -7.35 15.70 12.96
CA TRP A 182 -6.80 16.71 12.05
C TRP A 182 -6.66 18.11 12.67
N GLY A 183 -7.21 18.35 13.86
CA GLY A 183 -7.21 19.66 14.52
C GLY A 183 -5.85 20.35 14.58
N PRO A 184 -4.77 19.69 15.08
CA PRO A 184 -3.42 20.27 15.12
C PRO A 184 -2.90 20.66 13.73
N TRP A 185 -3.09 19.78 12.72
CA TRP A 185 -2.67 20.06 11.33
C TRP A 185 -3.47 21.22 10.73
N GLN A 186 -4.78 21.28 10.96
CA GLN A 186 -5.62 22.40 10.53
C GLN A 186 -5.20 23.71 11.17
N THR A 187 -4.71 23.71 12.40
CA THR A 187 -4.14 24.90 13.05
C THR A 187 -2.88 25.34 12.31
N TYR A 188 -1.95 24.43 12.01
CA TYR A 188 -0.75 24.72 11.23
C TYR A 188 -1.10 25.22 9.81
N TRP A 189 -2.17 24.72 9.18
CA TRP A 189 -2.61 25.20 7.86
C TRP A 189 -3.10 26.62 7.87
N ARG A 190 -3.83 27.03 8.93
CA ARG A 190 -4.34 28.40 9.06
C ARG A 190 -3.25 29.40 9.43
N GLU A 191 -2.35 28.98 10.30
CA GLU A 191 -1.29 29.81 10.83
C GLU A 191 0.06 29.08 10.73
N PRO A 192 0.75 29.18 9.57
CA PRO A 192 1.98 28.43 9.30
C PRO A 192 3.20 29.08 9.99
N THR A 193 3.16 29.20 11.32
CA THR A 193 4.25 29.71 12.14
C THR A 193 5.28 28.62 12.42
N ALA A 194 6.49 29.03 12.84
CA ALA A 194 7.52 28.08 13.29
C ALA A 194 7.07 27.28 14.52
N GLU A 195 6.28 27.90 15.41
CA GLU A 195 5.71 27.26 16.60
C GLU A 195 4.73 26.13 16.21
N HIS A 196 3.76 26.42 15.33
CA HIS A 196 2.79 25.42 14.88
C HIS A 196 3.46 24.30 14.06
N ARG A 197 4.50 24.65 13.26
CA ARG A 197 5.32 23.67 12.56
C ARG A 197 5.98 22.70 13.54
N GLU A 198 6.60 23.22 14.59
CA GLU A 198 7.28 22.39 15.59
C GLU A 198 6.29 21.57 16.41
N ALA A 199 5.16 22.14 16.80
CA ALA A 199 4.07 21.38 17.47
C ALA A 199 3.55 20.21 16.62
N THR A 200 3.49 20.39 15.29
CA THR A 200 3.08 19.34 14.35
C THR A 200 4.10 18.19 14.26
N ARG A 201 5.37 18.43 14.59
CA ARG A 201 6.43 17.40 14.58
C ARG A 201 6.11 16.19 15.46
N ALA A 202 5.36 16.37 16.54
CA ALA A 202 4.94 15.28 17.43
C ALA A 202 4.14 14.19 16.71
N SER A 203 3.39 14.54 15.65
CA SER A 203 2.64 13.60 14.83
C SER A 203 3.51 12.73 13.92
N LEU A 204 4.81 12.97 13.89
CA LEU A 204 5.82 12.24 13.11
C LEU A 204 6.70 11.34 14.00
N SER A 205 6.40 11.22 15.29
CA SER A 205 7.18 10.37 16.21
C SER A 205 7.01 8.89 15.90
N ASP A 206 7.94 8.07 16.40
CA ASP A 206 7.89 6.61 16.23
C ASP A 206 6.59 6.03 16.81
N GLU A 207 6.14 6.56 17.96
CA GLU A 207 4.87 6.18 18.57
C GLU A 207 3.69 6.56 17.70
N ALA A 208 3.70 7.74 17.07
CA ALA A 208 2.64 8.18 16.18
C ALA A 208 2.60 7.33 14.90
N ILE A 209 3.76 6.93 14.36
CA ILE A 209 3.86 6.01 13.22
C ILE A 209 3.28 4.65 13.60
N ARG A 210 3.72 4.06 14.72
CA ARG A 210 3.21 2.78 15.20
C ARG A 210 1.71 2.81 15.47
N PHE A 211 1.22 3.89 16.09
CA PHE A 211 -0.21 4.08 16.37
C PHE A 211 -1.07 4.00 15.09
N GLN A 212 -0.60 4.53 13.96
CA GLN A 212 -1.33 4.45 12.68
C GLN A 212 -1.55 3.01 12.21
N TYR A 213 -0.60 2.12 12.49
CA TYR A 213 -0.69 0.69 12.15
C TYR A 213 -1.55 -0.12 13.11
N GLU A 214 -1.41 0.15 14.42
CA GLU A 214 -1.99 -0.67 15.48
C GLU A 214 -3.43 -0.24 15.84
N HIS A 215 -3.74 1.06 15.74
CA HIS A 215 -5.04 1.55 16.18
C HIS A 215 -6.17 1.00 15.32
N GLY A 216 -7.15 0.38 15.99
CA GLY A 216 -8.34 -0.18 15.34
C GLY A 216 -8.11 -1.46 14.55
N ALA A 217 -6.90 -2.05 14.64
CA ALA A 217 -6.55 -3.34 14.07
C ALA A 217 -6.41 -4.42 15.17
N PRO A 218 -6.57 -5.71 14.85
CA PRO A 218 -6.24 -6.79 15.77
C PRO A 218 -4.74 -6.78 16.08
N PRO A 219 -4.31 -6.62 17.34
CA PRO A 219 -2.89 -6.37 17.67
C PRO A 219 -1.94 -7.50 17.27
N ASP A 220 -2.43 -8.74 17.30
CA ASP A 220 -1.67 -9.95 16.96
C ASP A 220 -1.53 -10.19 15.45
N LEU A 221 -2.23 -9.41 14.62
CA LEU A 221 -2.16 -9.49 13.16
C LEU A 221 -1.31 -8.38 12.53
N VAL A 222 -0.92 -7.36 13.29
CA VAL A 222 -0.09 -6.26 12.77
C VAL A 222 1.38 -6.68 12.76
N SER A 223 1.96 -6.82 11.55
CA SER A 223 3.39 -7.09 11.44
C SER A 223 4.21 -5.86 11.89
N PRO A 224 5.27 -6.05 12.70
CA PRO A 224 6.16 -4.96 13.06
C PRO A 224 6.97 -4.43 11.86
N ASP A 225 7.13 -5.23 10.80
CA ASP A 225 8.01 -4.90 9.66
C ASP A 225 7.59 -3.60 8.96
N GLY A 226 6.28 -3.35 8.82
CA GLY A 226 5.74 -2.15 8.17
C GLY A 226 6.16 -0.87 8.89
N HIS A 227 5.70 -0.72 10.13
CA HIS A 227 5.98 0.50 10.91
C HIS A 227 7.46 0.68 11.26
N MET A 228 8.22 -0.41 11.48
CA MET A 228 9.66 -0.33 11.73
C MET A 228 10.42 0.19 10.50
N LEU A 229 10.03 -0.23 9.30
CA LEU A 229 10.64 0.28 8.08
C LEU A 229 10.29 1.75 7.83
N ASP A 230 9.06 2.16 8.11
CA ASP A 230 8.63 3.55 8.02
C ASP A 230 9.36 4.45 9.02
N THR A 231 9.52 3.98 10.27
CA THR A 231 10.34 4.65 11.29
C THR A 231 11.79 4.81 10.79
N PHE A 232 12.36 3.76 10.21
CA PHE A 232 13.71 3.84 9.62
C PHE A 232 13.78 4.90 8.51
N TYR A 233 12.78 5.00 7.65
CA TYR A 233 12.73 6.03 6.62
C TYR A 233 12.55 7.43 7.20
N MET A 234 11.75 7.57 8.25
CA MET A 234 11.50 8.85 8.92
C MET A 234 12.76 9.41 9.61
N HIS A 235 13.65 8.54 10.09
CA HIS A 235 14.92 8.96 10.71
C HIS A 235 15.99 9.39 9.70
N ARG A 236 15.73 9.36 8.41
CA ARG A 236 16.67 9.86 7.40
C ARG A 236 16.85 11.38 7.53
N PRO A 237 18.05 11.90 7.25
CA PRO A 237 18.29 13.35 7.28
C PRO A 237 17.27 14.11 6.42
N GLY A 238 16.59 15.09 7.03
CA GLY A 238 15.61 15.94 6.36
C GLY A 238 14.20 15.34 6.20
N ALA A 239 13.98 14.06 6.52
CA ALA A 239 12.67 13.42 6.34
C ALA A 239 11.55 14.11 7.12
N TYR A 240 11.78 14.46 8.39
CA TYR A 240 10.81 15.21 9.19
C TYR A 240 10.40 16.54 8.53
N ASP A 241 11.37 17.29 8.02
CA ASP A 241 11.08 18.59 7.38
C ASP A 241 10.30 18.43 6.08
N ILE A 242 10.59 17.38 5.29
CA ILE A 242 9.84 17.01 4.10
C ILE A 242 8.38 16.73 4.47
N GLN A 243 8.15 15.92 5.51
CA GLN A 243 6.79 15.61 5.93
C GLN A 243 6.05 16.82 6.48
N LEU A 244 6.70 17.71 7.21
CA LEU A 244 6.10 18.96 7.66
C LEU A 244 5.73 19.91 6.50
N ASP A 245 6.51 19.92 5.41
CA ASP A 245 6.16 20.65 4.19
C ASP A 245 4.91 20.02 3.51
N LEU A 246 4.84 18.70 3.42
CA LEU A 246 3.69 17.98 2.88
C LEU A 246 2.43 18.15 3.76
N ILE A 247 2.58 18.10 5.09
CA ILE A 247 1.47 18.39 6.01
C ILE A 247 0.92 19.80 5.78
N LEU A 248 1.77 20.79 5.62
CA LEU A 248 1.32 22.16 5.30
C LEU A 248 0.64 22.21 3.92
N SER A 249 1.21 21.52 2.92
CA SER A 249 0.64 21.45 1.58
C SER A 249 -0.72 20.75 1.55
N TYR A 250 -1.04 19.89 2.53
CA TYR A 250 -2.30 19.13 2.54
C TYR A 250 -3.54 20.03 2.50
N ARG A 251 -3.46 21.26 3.00
CA ARG A 251 -4.54 22.26 2.88
C ARG A 251 -5.03 22.45 1.44
N THR A 252 -4.15 22.29 0.45
CA THR A 252 -4.50 22.39 -0.97
C THR A 252 -5.37 21.22 -1.43
N ASN A 253 -5.24 20.05 -0.80
CA ASN A 253 -6.09 18.90 -1.07
C ASN A 253 -7.51 19.15 -0.63
N VAL A 254 -7.67 19.69 0.58
CA VAL A 254 -9.00 20.06 1.13
C VAL A 254 -9.68 21.11 0.25
N ALA A 255 -8.91 22.08 -0.26
CA ALA A 255 -9.40 23.08 -1.20
C ALA A 255 -9.89 22.47 -2.53
N LEU A 256 -9.27 21.35 -2.97
CA LEU A 256 -9.63 20.64 -4.21
C LEU A 256 -10.77 19.60 -4.03
N TYR A 257 -11.26 19.32 -2.82
CA TYR A 257 -12.34 18.36 -2.63
C TYR A 257 -13.57 18.63 -3.50
N PRO A 258 -14.05 19.88 -3.67
CA PRO A 258 -15.17 20.15 -4.57
C PRO A 258 -14.91 19.74 -6.03
N GLU A 259 -13.68 19.87 -6.51
CA GLU A 259 -13.29 19.47 -7.86
C GLU A 259 -13.21 17.94 -8.01
N PHE A 260 -12.67 17.22 -7.01
CA PHE A 260 -12.70 15.77 -6.96
C PHE A 260 -14.14 15.25 -6.95
N GLN A 261 -15.03 15.85 -6.17
CA GLN A 261 -16.44 15.50 -6.12
C GLN A 261 -17.14 15.78 -7.46
N ALA A 262 -16.81 16.90 -8.11
CA ALA A 262 -17.32 17.22 -9.46
C ALA A 262 -16.84 16.20 -10.50
N TYR A 263 -15.59 15.73 -10.40
CA TYR A 263 -15.06 14.65 -11.22
C TYR A 263 -15.88 13.36 -11.05
N PHE A 264 -16.16 12.93 -9.81
CA PHE A 264 -16.99 11.75 -9.55
C PHE A 264 -18.39 11.88 -10.15
N ARG A 265 -19.05 13.03 -9.98
CA ARG A 265 -20.39 13.28 -10.57
C ARG A 265 -20.38 13.26 -12.09
N LYS A 266 -19.35 13.85 -12.70
CA LYS A 266 -19.25 14.01 -14.15
C LYS A 266 -18.85 12.72 -14.86
N HIS A 267 -17.79 12.06 -14.37
CA HIS A 267 -17.16 10.93 -15.06
C HIS A 267 -17.66 9.58 -14.56
N ARG A 268 -18.19 9.50 -13.34
CA ARG A 268 -18.71 8.29 -12.69
C ARG A 268 -17.79 7.08 -12.90
N PRO A 269 -16.49 7.20 -12.61
CA PRO A 269 -15.58 6.06 -12.77
C PRO A 269 -16.08 4.91 -11.91
N PRO A 270 -15.98 3.64 -12.36
CA PRO A 270 -16.18 2.52 -11.47
C PRO A 270 -15.35 2.72 -10.19
N THR A 271 -16.00 2.74 -9.02
CA THR A 271 -15.33 3.06 -7.75
C THR A 271 -15.63 2.00 -6.70
N LEU A 272 -14.57 1.50 -6.06
CA LEU A 272 -14.59 0.61 -4.90
C LEU A 272 -13.94 1.34 -3.72
N ALA A 273 -14.71 1.63 -2.69
CA ALA A 273 -14.19 2.11 -1.41
C ALA A 273 -14.06 0.93 -0.44
N VAL A 274 -12.83 0.59 -0.09
CA VAL A 274 -12.50 -0.39 0.95
C VAL A 274 -11.94 0.37 2.13
N TRP A 275 -12.58 0.29 3.29
CA TRP A 275 -12.27 1.24 4.34
C TRP A 275 -12.16 0.56 5.70
N GLY A 276 -11.04 0.74 6.39
CA GLY A 276 -10.91 0.38 7.78
C GLY A 276 -11.85 1.26 8.63
N LYS A 277 -12.91 0.65 9.17
CA LYS A 277 -13.97 1.40 9.88
C LYS A 277 -13.50 2.05 11.18
N ASN A 278 -12.37 1.59 11.71
CA ASN A 278 -11.77 2.06 12.96
C ASN A 278 -10.65 3.07 12.73
N ASP A 279 -10.48 3.57 11.50
CA ASP A 279 -9.47 4.60 11.16
C ASP A 279 -9.68 5.85 12.01
N PRO A 280 -8.69 6.29 12.81
CA PRO A 280 -8.83 7.48 13.64
C PRO A 280 -8.73 8.78 12.84
N PHE A 281 -8.17 8.74 11.61
CA PHE A 281 -7.91 9.92 10.79
C PHE A 281 -9.00 10.12 9.74
N PHE A 282 -9.25 9.11 8.91
CA PHE A 282 -10.27 9.14 7.86
C PHE A 282 -11.45 8.25 8.25
N ILE A 283 -12.44 8.86 8.88
CA ILE A 283 -13.58 8.14 9.43
C ILE A 283 -14.53 7.62 8.32
N PRO A 284 -15.37 6.59 8.60
CA PRO A 284 -16.28 5.98 7.63
C PRO A 284 -17.25 6.92 6.93
N ALA A 285 -17.48 8.12 7.45
CA ALA A 285 -18.29 9.13 6.78
C ALA A 285 -17.68 9.54 5.42
N GLY A 286 -16.34 9.58 5.31
CA GLY A 286 -15.64 9.84 4.06
C GLY A 286 -15.88 8.73 3.02
N ALA A 287 -15.84 7.46 3.43
CA ALA A 287 -16.16 6.34 2.54
C ALA A 287 -17.60 6.42 2.01
N ARG A 288 -18.57 6.67 2.89
CA ARG A 288 -19.98 6.77 2.49
C ARG A 288 -20.25 7.95 1.57
N ALA A 289 -19.48 9.03 1.69
CA ALA A 289 -19.63 10.23 0.86
C ALA A 289 -19.33 9.99 -0.61
N TYR A 290 -18.49 8.99 -0.95
CA TYR A 290 -18.28 8.59 -2.36
C TYR A 290 -19.60 8.19 -3.04
N GLY A 291 -20.51 7.50 -2.34
CA GLY A 291 -21.83 7.10 -2.86
C GLY A 291 -22.75 8.28 -3.15
N ARG A 292 -22.55 9.44 -2.51
CA ARG A 292 -23.33 10.65 -2.79
C ARG A 292 -23.01 11.22 -4.19
N ASP A 293 -21.73 11.26 -4.54
CA ASP A 293 -21.25 11.86 -5.79
C ASP A 293 -21.09 10.82 -6.92
N ASN A 294 -20.99 9.54 -6.57
CA ASN A 294 -20.97 8.40 -7.48
C ASN A 294 -21.89 7.28 -6.94
N PRO A 295 -23.20 7.29 -7.29
CA PRO A 295 -24.17 6.33 -6.74
C PRO A 295 -23.86 4.86 -7.02
N ASP A 296 -23.03 4.60 -8.06
CA ASP A 296 -22.60 3.24 -8.44
C ASP A 296 -21.34 2.78 -7.67
N ALA A 297 -20.82 3.58 -6.76
CA ALA A 297 -19.68 3.22 -5.91
C ALA A 297 -20.04 2.08 -4.96
N GLU A 298 -19.17 1.08 -4.90
CA GLU A 298 -19.26 -0.03 -3.95
C GLU A 298 -18.47 0.34 -2.69
N ILE A 299 -19.11 0.26 -1.51
CA ILE A 299 -18.53 0.70 -0.25
C ILE A 299 -18.47 -0.48 0.73
N HIS A 300 -17.27 -0.87 1.13
CA HIS A 300 -17.01 -1.95 2.07
C HIS A 300 -16.26 -1.41 3.28
N LEU A 301 -16.87 -1.55 4.46
CA LEU A 301 -16.26 -1.21 5.74
C LEU A 301 -15.70 -2.47 6.39
N ILE A 302 -14.38 -2.53 6.52
CA ILE A 302 -13.63 -3.64 7.10
C ILE A 302 -13.34 -3.36 8.57
N ASP A 303 -13.30 -4.40 9.40
CA ASP A 303 -12.96 -4.28 10.83
C ASP A 303 -11.44 -4.12 11.03
N ALA A 304 -10.93 -3.03 10.53
CA ALA A 304 -9.51 -2.66 10.55
C ALA A 304 -9.33 -1.18 10.82
N GLY A 305 -8.11 -0.79 11.16
CA GLY A 305 -7.67 0.60 11.30
C GLY A 305 -7.28 1.23 9.97
N HIS A 306 -6.43 2.27 10.05
CA HIS A 306 -5.94 3.02 8.89
C HIS A 306 -5.20 2.13 7.88
N PHE A 307 -4.28 1.30 8.35
CA PHE A 307 -3.50 0.36 7.52
C PHE A 307 -4.23 -0.97 7.32
N ALA A 308 -5.44 -0.95 6.76
CA ALA A 308 -6.26 -2.15 6.58
C ALA A 308 -5.56 -3.27 5.78
N LEU A 309 -4.63 -2.93 4.86
CA LEU A 309 -3.85 -3.92 4.11
C LEU A 309 -2.93 -4.77 4.99
N GLU A 310 -2.43 -4.27 6.11
CA GLU A 310 -1.54 -5.03 6.98
C GLU A 310 -2.20 -6.29 7.55
N THR A 311 -3.50 -6.22 7.77
CA THR A 311 -4.26 -7.30 8.43
C THR A 311 -5.28 -7.98 7.51
N HIS A 312 -5.75 -7.30 6.44
CA HIS A 312 -6.87 -7.75 5.60
C HIS A 312 -6.52 -7.79 4.10
N HIS A 313 -5.23 -7.91 3.73
CA HIS A 313 -4.82 -7.88 2.31
C HIS A 313 -5.55 -8.91 1.43
N ARG A 314 -5.83 -10.12 1.93
CA ARG A 314 -6.55 -11.16 1.17
C ARG A 314 -8.02 -10.81 0.92
N GLU A 315 -8.70 -10.27 1.93
CA GLU A 315 -10.09 -9.80 1.80
C GLU A 315 -10.16 -8.66 0.80
N ILE A 316 -9.26 -7.67 0.94
CA ILE A 316 -9.17 -6.53 0.02
C ILE A 316 -8.84 -6.99 -1.40
N ALA A 317 -7.88 -7.89 -1.59
CA ALA A 317 -7.57 -8.48 -2.88
C ALA A 317 -8.78 -9.21 -3.50
N GLY A 318 -9.53 -9.96 -2.70
CA GLY A 318 -10.77 -10.62 -3.14
C GLY A 318 -11.81 -9.62 -3.64
N LEU A 319 -12.09 -8.56 -2.88
CA LEU A 319 -13.00 -7.48 -3.26
C LEU A 319 -12.53 -6.77 -4.53
N MET A 320 -11.23 -6.46 -4.64
CA MET A 320 -10.65 -5.81 -5.82
C MET A 320 -10.79 -6.69 -7.07
N ARG A 321 -10.49 -7.98 -6.97
CA ARG A 321 -10.60 -8.93 -8.09
C ARG A 321 -12.02 -9.02 -8.61
N ASP A 322 -12.98 -9.27 -7.71
CA ASP A 322 -14.39 -9.36 -8.05
C ASP A 322 -14.91 -8.06 -8.68
N PHE A 323 -14.55 -6.91 -8.09
CA PHE A 323 -14.91 -5.60 -8.61
C PHE A 323 -14.32 -5.35 -10.01
N LEU A 324 -13.02 -5.54 -10.20
CA LEU A 324 -12.35 -5.30 -11.47
C LEU A 324 -12.83 -6.27 -12.56
N ASP A 325 -13.12 -7.52 -12.22
CA ASP A 325 -13.71 -8.48 -13.15
C ASP A 325 -15.07 -8.05 -13.68
N ARG A 326 -15.89 -7.45 -12.85
CA ARG A 326 -17.21 -6.94 -13.26
C ARG A 326 -17.13 -5.60 -14.01
N LYS A 327 -16.25 -4.70 -13.58
CA LYS A 327 -16.27 -3.29 -13.96
C LYS A 327 -15.29 -2.89 -15.04
N LEU A 328 -14.17 -3.60 -15.22
CA LEU A 328 -13.22 -3.23 -16.27
C LEU A 328 -13.85 -3.38 -17.66
N PRO A 329 -13.51 -2.46 -18.59
CA PRO A 329 -13.90 -2.57 -20.00
C PRO A 329 -13.47 -3.89 -20.62
N ALA A 330 -14.30 -4.44 -21.52
CA ALA A 330 -14.07 -5.76 -22.11
C ALA A 330 -12.77 -5.83 -22.94
N ASP A 331 -12.38 -4.73 -23.58
CA ASP A 331 -11.13 -4.58 -24.33
C ASP A 331 -9.87 -4.71 -23.45
N LEU A 332 -9.98 -4.40 -22.16
CA LEU A 332 -8.91 -4.58 -21.20
C LEU A 332 -8.88 -5.96 -20.54
N LYS A 333 -10.03 -6.66 -20.46
CA LYS A 333 -10.13 -7.99 -19.82
C LYS A 333 -9.37 -9.09 -20.58
N HIS A 334 -9.19 -8.91 -21.88
CA HIS A 334 -8.64 -9.92 -22.77
C HIS A 334 -7.31 -9.52 -23.35
N GLY A 335 -6.39 -8.94 -22.59
CA GLY A 335 -5.08 -8.47 -23.02
C GLY A 335 -4.82 -8.74 -24.51
N ASN A 336 -4.35 -7.83 -25.29
CA ASN A 336 -4.23 -7.91 -26.75
C ASN A 336 -3.67 -9.29 -27.22
N ARG A 337 -4.52 -10.30 -27.36
CA ARG A 337 -4.20 -11.51 -28.14
C ARG A 337 -4.27 -11.12 -29.62
N ARG A 338 -3.24 -10.42 -30.09
CA ARG A 338 -2.94 -10.30 -31.50
C ARG A 338 -1.61 -10.96 -31.78
#